data_82ab1c79210f01eb51871735a98c3331
#
_entry.id   82ab1c79210f01eb51871735a98c3331
#
_cell.length_a   1.000
_cell.length_b   1.000
_cell.length_c   1.000
_cell.angle_alpha   90.00
_cell.angle_beta   90.00
_cell.angle_gamma   90.00
#
_symmetry.space_group_name_H-M   'P 1'
#
loop_
_entity.id
_entity.type
_entity.pdbx_description
1 polymer ?
#
loop_
_entity_poly.entity_id
_entity_poly.type
_entity_poly.pdbx_seq_one_letter_code
_entity_poly.pdbx_strand_id
1 'polypeptide(L)'
;MNLNELRKEIDVIDEQMMELFKKRMSVSKNIGKLKKVMGLPIIDNAREEMILEKRKAALGNDELIPYYQAFLIKLFDLSKEYQHHV
;
A
#
# COMPACT_ATOMS: atom_id res chain seq x y z
N MET A 1 0.68 1.99 31.42
CA MET A 1 0.11 1.52 30.16
C MET A 1 -1.24 0.87 30.42
N ASN A 2 -2.29 1.38 29.84
CA ASN A 2 -3.62 0.78 29.94
C ASN A 2 -4.27 0.74 28.55
N LEU A 3 -5.38 0.02 28.43
CA LEU A 3 -6.04 -0.21 27.15
C LEU A 3 -6.53 1.08 26.49
N ASN A 4 -7.04 2.02 27.26
CA ASN A 4 -7.51 3.29 26.69
C ASN A 4 -6.38 4.13 26.12
N GLU A 5 -5.23 4.15 26.77
CA GLU A 5 -4.04 4.85 26.28
C GLU A 5 -3.53 4.22 24.99
N LEU A 6 -3.47 2.88 24.93
CA LEU A 6 -3.03 2.16 23.74
C LEU A 6 -3.99 2.38 22.57
N ARG A 7 -5.29 2.42 22.83
CA ARG A 7 -6.29 2.71 21.78
C ARG A 7 -6.14 4.12 21.23
N LYS A 8 -5.81 5.11 22.07
CA LYS A 8 -5.54 6.48 21.63
C LYS A 8 -4.30 6.52 20.73
N GLU A 9 -3.26 5.77 21.08
CA GLU A 9 -2.07 5.67 20.24
C GLU A 9 -2.40 5.09 18.87
N ILE A 10 -3.20 4.01 18.82
CA ILE A 10 -3.65 3.43 17.55
C ILE A 10 -4.51 4.43 16.75
N ASP A 11 -5.39 5.18 17.40
CA ASP A 11 -6.23 6.17 16.72
C ASP A 11 -5.38 7.22 15.99
N VAL A 12 -4.30 7.68 16.61
CA VAL A 12 -3.37 8.64 15.98
C VAL A 12 -2.68 8.01 14.77
N ILE A 13 -2.22 6.77 14.90
CA ILE A 13 -1.58 6.02 13.82
C ILE A 13 -2.57 5.82 12.66
N ASP A 14 -3.81 5.46 12.97
CA ASP A 14 -4.85 5.25 11.96
C ASP A 14 -5.16 6.53 11.17
N GLU A 15 -5.15 7.68 11.83
CA GLU A 15 -5.31 8.98 11.15
C GLU A 15 -4.17 9.24 10.18
N GLN A 16 -2.93 8.95 10.59
CA GLN A 16 -1.76 9.10 9.72
C GLN A 16 -1.83 8.13 8.54
N MET A 17 -2.24 6.89 8.79
CA MET A 17 -2.41 5.89 7.74
C MET A 17 -3.49 6.31 6.74
N MET A 18 -4.59 6.87 7.22
CA MET A 18 -5.66 7.37 6.35
C MET A 18 -5.16 8.44 5.39
N GLU A 19 -4.38 9.41 5.90
CA GLU A 19 -3.84 10.48 5.07
C GLU A 19 -2.85 9.92 4.03
N LEU A 20 -2.00 8.98 4.43
CA LEU A 20 -1.07 8.32 3.51
C LEU A 20 -1.80 7.45 2.49
N PHE A 21 -2.86 6.77 2.91
CA PHE A 21 -3.71 5.99 2.00
C PHE A 21 -4.33 6.87 0.92
N LYS A 22 -4.87 8.03 1.30
CA LYS A 22 -5.46 8.98 0.34
C LYS A 22 -4.42 9.44 -0.67
N LYS A 23 -3.21 9.77 -0.23
CA LYS A 23 -2.11 10.18 -1.09
C LYS A 23 -1.71 9.05 -2.05
N ARG A 24 -1.57 7.83 -1.52
CA ARG A 24 -1.20 6.66 -2.32
C ARG A 24 -2.24 6.37 -3.39
N MET A 25 -3.51 6.44 -3.04
CA MET A 25 -4.60 6.21 -4.00
C MET A 25 -4.65 7.30 -5.07
N SER A 26 -4.39 8.55 -4.72
CA SER A 26 -4.31 9.66 -5.68
C SER A 26 -3.20 9.43 -6.69
N VAL A 27 -2.01 9.02 -6.24
CA VAL A 27 -0.88 8.69 -7.13
C VAL A 27 -1.22 7.48 -7.99
N SER A 28 -1.85 6.47 -7.41
CA SER A 28 -2.29 5.28 -8.14
C SER A 28 -3.25 5.62 -9.28
N LYS A 29 -4.20 6.53 -9.02
CA LYS A 29 -5.11 7.03 -10.05
C LYS A 29 -4.34 7.69 -11.20
N ASN A 30 -3.35 8.50 -10.89
CA ASN A 30 -2.52 9.17 -11.90
C ASN A 30 -1.71 8.16 -12.71
N ILE A 31 -1.19 7.12 -12.07
CA ILE A 31 -0.50 6.03 -12.75
C ILE A 31 -1.46 5.33 -13.73
N GLY A 32 -2.68 5.05 -13.28
CA GLY A 32 -3.71 4.43 -14.13
C GLY A 32 -4.03 5.27 -15.37
N LYS A 33 -4.18 6.58 -15.18
CA LYS A 33 -4.40 7.52 -16.30
C LYS A 33 -3.25 7.52 -17.29
N LEU A 34 -2.02 7.56 -16.79
CA LEU A 34 -0.82 7.55 -17.62
C LEU A 34 -0.68 6.23 -18.39
N LYS A 35 -0.89 5.11 -17.74
CA LYS A 35 -0.86 3.79 -18.37
C LYS A 35 -1.89 3.69 -19.51
N LYS A 36 -3.08 4.23 -19.30
CA LYS A 36 -4.13 4.25 -20.31
C LYS A 36 -3.70 5.03 -21.53
N VAL A 37 -3.12 6.21 -21.34
CA VAL A 37 -2.62 7.07 -22.42
C VAL A 37 -1.48 6.38 -23.17
N MET A 38 -0.58 5.72 -22.45
CA MET A 38 0.60 5.05 -23.02
C MET A 38 0.31 3.65 -23.57
N GLY A 39 -0.89 3.13 -23.36
CA GLY A 39 -1.24 1.77 -23.77
C GLY A 39 -0.53 0.69 -22.97
N LEU A 40 -0.16 0.97 -21.71
CA LEU A 40 0.52 0.03 -20.83
C LEU A 40 -0.48 -0.77 -19.99
N PRO A 41 -0.18 -2.03 -19.67
CA PRO A 41 -1.04 -2.83 -18.80
C PRO A 41 -1.00 -2.32 -17.36
N ILE A 42 -2.13 -2.42 -16.66
CA ILE A 42 -2.23 -2.08 -15.23
C ILE A 42 -1.48 -3.10 -14.39
N ILE A 43 -1.57 -4.39 -14.74
CA ILE A 43 -0.89 -5.46 -14.02
C ILE A 43 0.61 -5.41 -14.33
N ASP A 44 1.42 -5.39 -13.28
CA ASP A 44 2.88 -5.39 -13.36
C ASP A 44 3.43 -6.27 -12.23
N ASN A 45 3.42 -7.58 -12.45
CA ASN A 45 3.85 -8.55 -11.45
C ASN A 45 5.33 -8.40 -11.07
N ALA A 46 6.17 -8.07 -12.05
CA ALA A 46 7.61 -7.88 -11.80
C ALA A 46 7.85 -6.69 -10.86
N ARG A 47 7.10 -5.61 -11.03
CA ARG A 47 7.16 -4.43 -10.16
C ARG A 47 6.71 -4.78 -8.75
N GLU A 48 5.60 -5.53 -8.61
CA GLU A 48 5.07 -5.94 -7.31
C GLU A 48 6.07 -6.82 -6.54
N GLU A 49 6.69 -7.78 -7.23
CA GLU A 49 7.72 -8.63 -6.61
C GLU A 49 8.92 -7.82 -6.14
N MET A 50 9.37 -6.87 -6.95
CA MET A 50 10.47 -5.99 -6.60
C MET A 50 10.16 -5.16 -5.36
N ILE A 51 8.96 -4.60 -5.27
CA ILE A 51 8.51 -3.83 -4.11
C ILE A 51 8.47 -4.72 -2.86
N LEU A 52 7.89 -5.92 -2.96
CA LEU A 52 7.81 -6.86 -1.84
C LEU A 52 9.19 -7.18 -1.28
N GLU A 53 10.14 -7.53 -2.14
CA GLU A 53 11.50 -7.87 -1.69
C GLU A 53 12.20 -6.67 -1.05
N LYS A 54 12.08 -5.50 -1.65
CA LYS A 54 12.67 -4.27 -1.13
C LYS A 54 12.09 -3.90 0.24
N ARG A 55 10.77 -3.99 0.39
CA ARG A 55 10.09 -3.61 1.64
C ARG A 55 10.35 -4.62 2.74
N LYS A 56 10.36 -5.91 2.44
CA LYS A 56 10.69 -6.96 3.40
C LYS A 56 12.10 -6.78 3.94
N ALA A 57 13.07 -6.47 3.07
CA ALA A 57 14.44 -6.21 3.48
C ALA A 57 14.55 -4.96 4.37
N ALA A 58 13.76 -3.92 4.09
CA ALA A 58 13.78 -2.68 4.86
C ALA A 58 13.01 -2.75 6.18
N LEU A 59 12.11 -3.72 6.33
CA LEU A 59 11.23 -3.82 7.50
C LEU A 59 12.00 -3.99 8.82
N GLY A 60 13.08 -4.77 8.80
CA GLY A 60 13.94 -4.93 9.97
C GLY A 60 13.31 -5.73 11.12
N ASN A 61 12.23 -6.47 10.87
CA ASN A 61 11.53 -7.25 11.88
C ASN A 61 10.90 -8.48 11.23
N ASP A 62 11.57 -9.63 11.35
CA ASP A 62 11.13 -10.87 10.69
C ASP A 62 9.77 -11.36 11.18
N GLU A 63 9.43 -11.11 12.44
CA GLU A 63 8.14 -11.49 13.01
C GLU A 63 6.97 -10.82 12.27
N LEU A 64 7.18 -9.60 11.78
CA LEU A 64 6.15 -8.83 11.09
C LEU A 64 6.06 -9.12 9.59
N ILE A 65 7.03 -9.82 9.00
CA ILE A 65 7.07 -10.07 7.55
C ILE A 65 5.76 -10.65 7.00
N PRO A 66 5.18 -11.73 7.56
CA PRO A 66 3.94 -12.29 7.00
C PRO A 66 2.77 -11.31 7.05
N TYR A 67 2.69 -10.51 8.10
CA TYR A 67 1.62 -9.49 8.23
C TYR A 67 1.82 -8.35 7.25
N TYR A 68 3.05 -7.87 7.13
CA TYR A 68 3.35 -6.77 6.22
C TYR A 68 3.19 -7.19 4.76
N GLN A 69 3.59 -8.41 4.41
CA GLN A 69 3.40 -8.95 3.07
C GLN A 69 1.92 -9.00 2.70
N ALA A 70 1.07 -9.51 3.59
CA ALA A 70 -0.38 -9.55 3.38
C ALA A 70 -0.96 -8.15 3.18
N PHE A 71 -0.51 -7.20 3.99
CA PHE A 71 -0.90 -5.80 3.90
C PHE A 71 -0.53 -5.19 2.54
N LEU A 72 0.72 -5.38 2.10
CA LEU A 72 1.19 -4.86 0.81
C LEU A 72 0.44 -5.47 -0.37
N ILE A 73 0.20 -6.78 -0.35
CA ILE A 73 -0.55 -7.46 -1.41
C ILE A 73 -1.95 -6.85 -1.53
N LYS A 74 -2.61 -6.60 -0.40
CA LYS A 74 -3.93 -5.96 -0.41
C LYS A 74 -3.87 -4.54 -0.95
N LEU A 75 -2.85 -3.77 -0.61
CA LEU A 75 -2.63 -2.44 -1.19
C LEU A 75 -2.45 -2.51 -2.71
N PHE A 76 -1.67 -3.48 -3.20
CA PHE A 76 -1.48 -3.67 -4.64
C PHE A 76 -2.81 -3.98 -5.33
N ASP A 77 -3.61 -4.85 -4.75
CA ASP A 77 -4.92 -5.23 -5.30
C ASP A 77 -5.87 -4.02 -5.37
N LEU A 78 -5.94 -3.25 -4.30
CA LEU A 78 -6.77 -2.05 -4.24
C LEU A 78 -6.30 -0.98 -5.23
N SER A 79 -4.99 -0.82 -5.37
CA SER A 79 -4.36 0.11 -6.30
C SER A 79 -4.71 -0.25 -7.75
N LYS A 80 -4.58 -1.52 -8.12
CA LYS A 80 -4.94 -2.02 -9.47
C LYS A 80 -6.42 -1.83 -9.74
N GLU A 81 -7.26 -2.18 -8.78
CA GLU A 81 -8.72 -2.00 -8.91
C GLU A 81 -9.06 -0.54 -9.17
N TYR A 82 -8.46 0.37 -8.42
CA TYR A 82 -8.70 1.80 -8.59
C TYR A 82 -8.19 2.31 -9.94
N GLN A 83 -7.06 1.80 -10.42
CA GLN A 83 -6.53 2.14 -11.75
C GLN A 83 -7.47 1.73 -12.87
N HIS A 84 -8.24 0.65 -12.70
CA HIS A 84 -9.24 0.21 -13.69
C HIS A 84 -10.43 1.17 -13.83
N HIS A 85 -10.65 2.03 -12.84
CA HIS A 85 -11.79 2.96 -12.82
C HIS A 85 -11.45 4.36 -13.37
N VAL A 86 -10.31 4.53 -13.98
CA VAL A 86 -9.89 5.83 -14.55
C VAL A 86 -9.76 5.84 -16.06
#